data_88d2afc1912bcd961bafb1e2065f1aa6
#
_entry.id   88d2afc1912bcd961bafb1e2065f1aa6
#
_cell.length_a   1.000
_cell.length_b   1.000
_cell.length_c   1.000
_cell.angle_alpha   90.00
_cell.angle_beta   90.00
_cell.angle_gamma   90.00
#
_symmetry.space_group_name_H-M   'P 1'
#
loop_
_entity.id
_entity.type
_entity.pdbx_description
1 polymer ?
#
loop_
_entity_poly.entity_id
_entity_poly.type
_entity_poly.pdbx_seq_one_letter_code
_entity_poly.pdbx_strand_id
1 'polypeptide(L)'
;MAAGRMILDVGCANGDILAPLAKVHEIHGVDIAPGLVERAIKNGIHAVCHNLEGGPLPYPAGKFDAIFCGETIEHQVDTDWLMFEINRVLKSGGKLVLTFPNIRTILGLGMMLFFDLPPMYAARYRSMHFRDFTLRTIKIVLKAHGFRFERAIGSAFYLPKIEEFWSPLATYLPSWAYTVVVIATKQTDSIYSSESIMPTRLY
;
A
#
# COMPACT_ATOMS: atom_id res chain seq x y z
N MET A 1 -3.44 -16.20 -11.43
CA MET A 1 -2.42 -16.86 -10.56
C MET A 1 -2.78 -18.34 -10.44
N ALA A 2 -1.78 -19.23 -10.28
CA ALA A 2 -2.05 -20.64 -9.91
C ALA A 2 -2.72 -20.69 -8.54
N ALA A 3 -3.60 -21.66 -8.29
CA ALA A 3 -4.25 -21.88 -7.00
C ALA A 3 -3.23 -22.27 -5.89
N GLY A 4 -3.64 -22.15 -4.61
CA GLY A 4 -2.81 -22.56 -3.46
C GLY A 4 -1.64 -21.65 -3.12
N ARG A 5 -1.69 -20.37 -3.51
CA ARG A 5 -0.66 -19.38 -3.12
C ARG A 5 -0.89 -18.85 -1.74
N MET A 6 0.19 -18.51 -1.03
CA MET A 6 0.16 -17.75 0.22
C MET A 6 0.21 -16.25 -0.08
N ILE A 7 -0.79 -15.51 0.35
CA ILE A 7 -0.90 -14.07 0.10
C ILE A 7 -1.04 -13.36 1.45
N LEU A 8 -0.30 -12.27 1.63
CA LEU A 8 -0.41 -11.40 2.81
C LEU A 8 -1.14 -10.11 2.42
N ASP A 9 -2.10 -9.73 3.25
CA ASP A 9 -2.79 -8.44 3.23
C ASP A 9 -2.23 -7.57 4.36
N VAL A 10 -1.52 -6.51 4.01
CA VAL A 10 -0.91 -5.57 4.97
C VAL A 10 -1.83 -4.39 5.15
N GLY A 11 -2.35 -4.19 6.36
CA GLY A 11 -3.46 -3.27 6.62
C GLY A 11 -4.79 -3.88 6.16
N CYS A 12 -5.05 -5.12 6.55
CA CYS A 12 -6.16 -5.91 5.97
C CYS A 12 -7.55 -5.45 6.39
N ALA A 13 -7.68 -4.55 7.35
CA ALA A 13 -8.95 -4.11 7.91
C ALA A 13 -9.87 -5.33 8.22
N ASN A 14 -11.10 -5.34 7.70
CA ASN A 14 -12.05 -6.45 7.85
C ASN A 14 -11.84 -7.59 6.82
N GLY A 15 -10.85 -7.47 5.94
CA GLY A 15 -10.47 -8.49 4.97
C GLY A 15 -11.34 -8.57 3.71
N ASP A 16 -12.30 -7.68 3.51
CA ASP A 16 -13.29 -7.76 2.42
C ASP A 16 -12.65 -7.80 1.02
N ILE A 17 -11.50 -7.14 0.84
CA ILE A 17 -10.84 -7.05 -0.47
C ILE A 17 -10.32 -8.41 -0.92
N LEU A 18 -9.67 -9.16 -0.03
CA LEU A 18 -9.06 -10.44 -0.36
C LEU A 18 -9.89 -11.66 0.02
N ALA A 19 -10.96 -11.53 0.80
CA ALA A 19 -11.85 -12.62 1.18
C ALA A 19 -12.37 -13.46 -0.01
N PRO A 20 -12.73 -12.87 -1.17
CA PRO A 20 -13.13 -13.66 -2.34
C PRO A 20 -12.04 -14.63 -2.83
N LEU A 21 -10.77 -14.30 -2.59
CA LEU A 21 -9.61 -15.12 -2.98
C LEU A 21 -9.31 -16.23 -1.98
N ALA A 22 -9.83 -16.18 -0.74
CA ALA A 22 -9.61 -17.19 0.30
C ALA A 22 -10.15 -18.58 -0.09
N LYS A 23 -11.05 -18.64 -1.08
CA LYS A 23 -11.56 -19.92 -1.64
C LYS A 23 -10.50 -20.71 -2.42
N VAL A 24 -9.48 -20.04 -2.95
CA VAL A 24 -8.47 -20.63 -3.85
C VAL A 24 -7.04 -20.38 -3.42
N HIS A 25 -6.83 -19.49 -2.44
CA HIS A 25 -5.54 -19.11 -1.90
C HIS A 25 -5.57 -19.10 -0.37
N GLU A 26 -4.41 -19.26 0.26
CA GLU A 26 -4.24 -19.06 1.70
C GLU A 26 -3.97 -17.57 1.95
N ILE A 27 -4.94 -16.88 2.53
CA ILE A 27 -4.85 -15.44 2.80
C ILE A 27 -4.50 -15.21 4.26
N HIS A 28 -3.40 -14.49 4.49
CA HIS A 28 -3.02 -13.95 5.79
C HIS A 28 -3.31 -12.46 5.82
N GLY A 29 -3.52 -11.90 7.01
CA GLY A 29 -3.75 -10.46 7.18
C GLY A 29 -3.07 -9.93 8.44
N VAL A 30 -2.67 -8.66 8.41
CA VAL A 30 -2.25 -7.92 9.59
C VAL A 30 -2.95 -6.57 9.62
N ASP A 31 -3.45 -6.19 10.80
CA ASP A 31 -4.05 -4.88 11.05
C ASP A 31 -3.89 -4.50 12.53
N ILE A 32 -3.86 -3.21 12.83
CA ILE A 32 -3.72 -2.71 14.20
C ILE A 32 -5.04 -2.77 15.00
N ALA A 33 -6.18 -2.82 14.32
CA ALA A 33 -7.52 -2.72 14.93
C ALA A 33 -8.09 -4.11 15.27
N PRO A 34 -8.15 -4.52 16.56
CA PRO A 34 -8.59 -5.86 16.96
C PRO A 34 -9.98 -6.23 16.45
N GLY A 35 -10.94 -5.29 16.50
CA GLY A 35 -12.29 -5.52 16.02
C GLY A 35 -12.42 -5.72 14.51
N LEU A 36 -11.49 -5.18 13.72
CA LEU A 36 -11.42 -5.43 12.27
C LEU A 36 -10.76 -6.79 11.99
N VAL A 37 -9.71 -7.13 12.73
CA VAL A 37 -9.05 -8.44 12.66
C VAL A 37 -10.04 -9.58 12.97
N GLU A 38 -10.90 -9.45 13.98
CA GLU A 38 -11.93 -10.43 14.27
C GLU A 38 -12.91 -10.62 13.08
N ARG A 39 -13.23 -9.55 12.37
CA ARG A 39 -14.08 -9.62 11.17
C ARG A 39 -13.35 -10.28 10.01
N ALA A 40 -12.08 -9.96 9.81
CA ALA A 40 -11.25 -10.59 8.77
C ALA A 40 -11.17 -12.11 9.00
N ILE A 41 -11.02 -12.56 10.25
CA ILE A 41 -11.03 -14.00 10.60
C ILE A 41 -12.38 -14.64 10.23
N LYS A 42 -13.51 -13.97 10.52
CA LYS A 42 -14.84 -14.46 10.13
C LYS A 42 -15.02 -14.52 8.61
N ASN A 43 -14.31 -13.68 7.88
CA ASN A 43 -14.28 -13.67 6.40
C ASN A 43 -13.29 -14.70 5.81
N GLY A 44 -12.69 -15.58 6.65
CA GLY A 44 -11.82 -16.68 6.19
C GLY A 44 -10.36 -16.28 5.99
N ILE A 45 -9.92 -15.17 6.57
CA ILE A 45 -8.53 -14.70 6.52
C ILE A 45 -7.80 -15.09 7.81
N HIS A 46 -6.58 -15.59 7.71
CA HIS A 46 -5.69 -15.83 8.85
C HIS A 46 -5.11 -14.51 9.35
N ALA A 47 -5.95 -13.68 9.99
CA ALA A 47 -5.57 -12.33 10.41
C ALA A 47 -4.97 -12.31 11.83
N VAL A 48 -4.01 -11.39 12.03
CA VAL A 48 -3.31 -11.15 13.30
C VAL A 48 -3.34 -9.66 13.61
N CYS A 49 -3.64 -9.32 14.87
CA CYS A 49 -3.51 -7.94 15.34
C CYS A 49 -2.03 -7.59 15.48
N HIS A 50 -1.57 -6.61 14.70
CA HIS A 50 -0.16 -6.20 14.68
C HIS A 50 -0.03 -4.72 14.33
N ASN A 51 0.83 -4.01 15.08
CA ASN A 51 1.22 -2.64 14.76
C ASN A 51 2.42 -2.66 13.80
N LEU A 52 2.24 -2.16 12.59
CA LEU A 52 3.29 -2.14 11.55
C LEU A 52 4.53 -1.33 11.96
N GLU A 53 4.40 -0.40 12.90
CA GLU A 53 5.51 0.40 13.44
C GLU A 53 6.05 -0.17 14.76
N GLY A 54 5.40 -1.18 15.32
CA GLY A 54 5.75 -1.79 16.60
C GLY A 54 6.81 -2.89 16.54
N GLY A 55 7.37 -3.16 15.36
CA GLY A 55 8.36 -4.21 15.17
C GLY A 55 8.16 -4.99 13.87
N PRO A 56 8.96 -6.06 13.66
CA PRO A 56 8.90 -6.84 12.45
C PRO A 56 7.55 -7.54 12.28
N LEU A 57 7.12 -7.70 11.02
CA LEU A 57 5.94 -8.50 10.69
C LEU A 57 6.07 -9.92 11.30
N PRO A 58 4.98 -10.48 11.88
CA PRO A 58 5.01 -11.74 12.62
C PRO A 58 5.12 -12.97 11.70
N TYR A 59 5.94 -12.86 10.67
CA TYR A 59 6.14 -13.90 9.66
C TYR A 59 7.62 -14.06 9.33
N PRO A 60 8.05 -15.30 9.00
CA PRO A 60 9.43 -15.54 8.57
C PRO A 60 9.69 -14.91 7.20
N ALA A 61 10.97 -14.69 6.90
CA ALA A 61 11.41 -14.21 5.60
C ALA A 61 10.99 -15.17 4.48
N GLY A 62 10.63 -14.62 3.33
CA GLY A 62 10.29 -15.40 2.12
C GLY A 62 9.08 -16.32 2.26
N LYS A 63 8.11 -15.99 3.12
CA LYS A 63 6.91 -16.80 3.31
C LYS A 63 5.90 -16.66 2.16
N PHE A 64 5.66 -15.45 1.69
CA PHE A 64 4.52 -15.13 0.83
C PHE A 64 4.87 -15.12 -0.66
N ASP A 65 3.97 -15.63 -1.50
CA ASP A 65 4.05 -15.59 -2.95
C ASP A 65 3.65 -14.21 -3.51
N ALA A 66 2.74 -13.55 -2.81
CA ALA A 66 2.29 -12.19 -3.13
C ALA A 66 1.92 -11.43 -1.85
N ILE A 67 2.04 -10.10 -1.91
CA ILE A 67 1.61 -9.20 -0.85
C ILE A 67 0.70 -8.13 -1.48
N PHE A 68 -0.42 -7.87 -0.84
CA PHE A 68 -1.26 -6.72 -1.07
C PHE A 68 -1.04 -5.72 0.07
N CYS A 69 -0.88 -4.44 -0.26
CA CYS A 69 -0.78 -3.36 0.70
C CYS A 69 -1.61 -2.20 0.12
N GLY A 70 -2.86 -2.12 0.56
CA GLY A 70 -3.83 -1.21 -0.02
C GLY A 70 -4.14 -0.05 0.92
N GLU A 71 -3.98 1.20 0.45
CA GLU A 71 -4.28 2.43 1.20
C GLU A 71 -3.71 2.35 2.64
N THR A 72 -2.45 1.94 2.76
CA THR A 72 -1.79 1.69 4.04
C THR A 72 -0.46 2.43 4.17
N ILE A 73 0.30 2.51 3.07
CA ILE A 73 1.65 3.09 3.07
C ILE A 73 1.65 4.58 3.45
N GLU A 74 0.61 5.32 3.11
CA GLU A 74 0.46 6.76 3.42
C GLU A 74 0.20 7.02 4.91
N HIS A 75 -0.25 6.01 5.64
CA HIS A 75 -0.50 6.07 7.08
C HIS A 75 0.73 5.71 7.92
N GLN A 76 1.83 5.30 7.30
CA GLN A 76 3.05 4.92 8.01
C GLN A 76 3.98 6.12 8.19
N VAL A 77 4.48 6.29 9.40
CA VAL A 77 5.52 7.29 9.71
C VAL A 77 6.84 6.85 9.09
N ASP A 78 7.18 5.57 9.22
CA ASP A 78 8.38 4.96 8.61
C ASP A 78 7.99 4.04 7.44
N THR A 79 7.91 4.63 6.25
CA THR A 79 7.62 3.89 5.02
C THR A 79 8.78 3.00 4.58
N ASP A 80 10.01 3.35 4.93
CA ASP A 80 11.18 2.55 4.58
C ASP A 80 11.21 1.27 5.40
N TRP A 81 10.87 1.34 6.70
CA TRP A 81 10.68 0.16 7.54
C TRP A 81 9.58 -0.76 7.00
N LEU A 82 8.42 -0.22 6.67
CA LEU A 82 7.33 -1.02 6.09
C LEU A 82 7.78 -1.73 4.81
N MET A 83 8.42 -1.02 3.90
CA MET A 83 8.88 -1.58 2.61
C MET A 83 9.99 -2.61 2.79
N PHE A 84 10.88 -2.43 3.78
CA PHE A 84 11.88 -3.42 4.17
C PHE A 84 11.21 -4.71 4.65
N GLU A 85 10.23 -4.63 5.55
CA GLU A 85 9.53 -5.78 6.10
C GLU A 85 8.68 -6.50 5.03
N ILE A 86 8.00 -5.76 4.15
CA ILE A 86 7.30 -6.32 2.98
C ILE A 86 8.30 -7.09 2.11
N ASN A 87 9.46 -6.51 1.82
CA ASN A 87 10.49 -7.19 1.05
C ASN A 87 10.97 -8.45 1.78
N ARG A 88 11.24 -8.38 3.09
CA ARG A 88 11.74 -9.51 3.88
C ARG A 88 10.80 -10.71 3.83
N VAL A 89 9.50 -10.51 4.03
CA VAL A 89 8.54 -11.62 4.10
C VAL A 89 8.07 -12.13 2.73
N LEU A 90 8.32 -11.37 1.66
CA LEU A 90 8.00 -11.76 0.29
C LEU A 90 9.09 -12.68 -0.30
N LYS A 91 8.69 -13.76 -0.97
CA LYS A 91 9.60 -14.63 -1.72
C LYS A 91 10.34 -13.86 -2.82
N SER A 92 11.55 -14.29 -3.16
CA SER A 92 12.22 -13.81 -4.37
C SER A 92 11.35 -14.11 -5.61
N GLY A 93 11.20 -13.12 -6.49
CA GLY A 93 10.26 -13.18 -7.63
C GLY A 93 8.78 -13.02 -7.24
N GLY A 94 8.46 -12.87 -5.96
CA GLY A 94 7.10 -12.62 -5.46
C GLY A 94 6.55 -11.27 -5.92
N LYS A 95 5.22 -11.13 -5.90
CA LYS A 95 4.52 -9.93 -6.37
C LYS A 95 4.07 -9.05 -5.21
N LEU A 96 4.33 -7.75 -5.33
CA LEU A 96 3.74 -6.71 -4.49
C LEU A 96 2.68 -5.97 -5.30
N VAL A 97 1.47 -5.89 -4.76
CA VAL A 97 0.40 -5.00 -5.22
C VAL A 97 0.23 -3.92 -4.17
N LEU A 98 0.50 -2.68 -4.54
CA LEU A 98 0.44 -1.52 -3.66
C LEU A 98 -0.60 -0.54 -4.20
N THR A 99 -1.51 -0.05 -3.35
CA THR A 99 -2.39 1.07 -3.71
C THR A 99 -2.14 2.25 -2.78
N PHE A 100 -2.35 3.45 -3.31
CA PHE A 100 -2.16 4.69 -2.57
C PHE A 100 -2.91 5.84 -3.24
N PRO A 101 -3.33 6.86 -2.48
CA PRO A 101 -3.87 8.08 -3.02
C PRO A 101 -2.75 8.92 -3.66
N ASN A 102 -2.96 9.34 -4.90
CA ASN A 102 -1.99 10.10 -5.66
C ASN A 102 -2.31 11.59 -5.56
N ILE A 103 -1.39 12.37 -5.02
CA ILE A 103 -1.57 13.82 -4.91
C ILE A 103 -1.48 14.55 -6.26
N ARG A 104 -0.90 13.92 -7.29
CA ARG A 104 -0.78 14.48 -8.63
C ARG A 104 -2.06 14.27 -9.44
N THR A 105 -3.16 14.80 -8.98
CA THR A 105 -4.40 14.88 -9.77
C THR A 105 -4.54 16.27 -10.38
N ILE A 106 -5.36 16.41 -11.44
CA ILE A 106 -5.65 17.72 -12.03
C ILE A 106 -6.23 18.66 -10.99
N LEU A 107 -7.19 18.17 -10.20
CA LEU A 107 -7.79 18.93 -9.12
C LEU A 107 -6.75 19.28 -8.04
N GLY A 108 -5.94 18.31 -7.63
CA GLY A 108 -4.91 18.50 -6.62
C GLY A 108 -3.89 19.57 -7.00
N LEU A 109 -3.45 19.56 -8.25
CA LEU A 109 -2.56 20.61 -8.78
C LEU A 109 -3.26 21.98 -8.81
N GLY A 110 -4.52 22.03 -9.22
CA GLY A 110 -5.31 23.26 -9.20
C GLY A 110 -5.48 23.81 -7.78
N MET A 111 -5.75 22.94 -6.80
CA MET A 111 -5.88 23.33 -5.41
C MET A 111 -4.58 23.90 -4.82
N MET A 112 -3.46 23.27 -5.10
CA MET A 112 -2.15 23.76 -4.68
C MET A 112 -1.82 25.10 -5.35
N LEU A 113 -2.13 25.25 -6.65
CA LEU A 113 -1.77 26.42 -7.43
C LEU A 113 -2.64 27.66 -7.10
N PHE A 114 -3.96 27.46 -6.90
CA PHE A 114 -4.90 28.56 -6.77
C PHE A 114 -5.33 28.84 -5.32
N PHE A 115 -5.23 27.86 -4.44
CA PHE A 115 -5.73 27.96 -3.06
C PHE A 115 -4.66 27.73 -2.00
N ASP A 116 -3.43 27.42 -2.41
CA ASP A 116 -2.32 27.06 -1.50
C ASP A 116 -2.71 25.92 -0.51
N LEU A 117 -3.52 24.99 -1.00
CA LEU A 117 -4.04 23.88 -0.22
C LEU A 117 -3.59 22.54 -0.82
N PRO A 118 -2.86 21.72 -0.05
CA PRO A 118 -2.59 20.34 -0.46
C PRO A 118 -3.91 19.57 -0.65
N PRO A 119 -4.02 18.69 -1.66
CA PRO A 119 -5.25 17.99 -2.00
C PRO A 119 -5.89 17.24 -0.83
N MET A 120 -5.07 16.70 0.07
CA MET A 120 -5.51 15.93 1.23
C MET A 120 -6.13 16.82 2.33
N TYR A 121 -5.82 18.12 2.37
CA TYR A 121 -6.42 19.06 3.32
C TYR A 121 -7.82 19.54 2.93
N ALA A 122 -8.20 19.35 1.68
CA ALA A 122 -9.52 19.73 1.21
C ALA A 122 -10.62 18.71 1.61
N ALA A 123 -10.25 17.50 1.91
CA ALA A 123 -11.15 16.58 2.59
C ALA A 123 -11.42 17.13 4.00
N ARG A 124 -12.69 17.38 4.34
CA ARG A 124 -13.14 17.92 5.64
C ARG A 124 -12.78 17.04 6.85
N TYR A 125 -12.04 16.00 6.64
CA TYR A 125 -11.61 15.05 7.67
C TYR A 125 -10.13 15.20 7.91
N ARG A 126 -9.73 15.10 9.18
CA ARG A 126 -8.35 14.93 9.60
C ARG A 126 -7.80 13.69 8.87
N SER A 127 -7.20 13.90 7.71
CA SER A 127 -6.51 12.82 7.05
C SER A 127 -5.36 12.42 7.95
N MET A 128 -5.33 11.16 8.35
CA MET A 128 -4.20 10.61 9.10
C MET A 128 -3.08 10.18 8.14
N HIS A 129 -2.99 10.83 6.97
CA HIS A 129 -1.92 10.59 6.03
C HIS A 129 -0.67 11.34 6.50
N PHE A 130 0.37 10.59 6.83
CA PHE A 130 1.68 11.14 7.20
C PHE A 130 2.55 11.39 5.98
N ARG A 131 2.25 10.73 4.86
CA ARG A 131 3.02 10.78 3.62
C ARG A 131 2.12 10.97 2.41
N ASP A 132 2.56 11.83 1.52
CA ASP A 132 1.93 12.05 0.22
C ASP A 132 2.77 11.43 -0.89
N PHE A 133 2.13 10.69 -1.79
CA PHE A 133 2.81 10.00 -2.86
C PHE A 133 2.36 10.45 -4.24
N THR A 134 3.28 10.34 -5.18
CA THR A 134 3.02 10.33 -6.62
C THR A 134 3.51 9.00 -7.20
N LEU A 135 3.05 8.63 -8.39
CA LEU A 135 3.58 7.44 -9.05
C LEU A 135 5.11 7.48 -9.22
N ARG A 136 5.68 8.69 -9.37
CA ARG A 136 7.14 8.85 -9.48
C ARG A 136 7.84 8.53 -8.16
N THR A 137 7.34 9.05 -7.04
CA THR A 137 7.95 8.81 -5.72
C THR A 137 7.83 7.35 -5.30
N ILE A 138 6.69 6.71 -5.55
CA ILE A 138 6.54 5.26 -5.30
C ILE A 138 7.54 4.43 -6.13
N LYS A 139 7.80 4.77 -7.39
CA LYS A 139 8.82 4.07 -8.19
C LYS A 139 10.23 4.21 -7.59
N ILE A 140 10.55 5.35 -6.98
CA ILE A 140 11.83 5.55 -6.28
C ILE A 140 11.89 4.65 -5.04
N VAL A 141 10.84 4.66 -4.20
CA VAL A 141 10.73 3.80 -3.00
C VAL A 141 10.86 2.32 -3.37
N LEU A 142 10.10 1.85 -4.37
CA LEU A 142 10.18 0.47 -4.84
C LEU A 142 11.60 0.07 -5.24
N LYS A 143 12.26 0.91 -6.03
CA LYS A 143 13.64 0.65 -6.48
C LYS A 143 14.61 0.58 -5.31
N ALA A 144 14.49 1.49 -4.34
CA ALA A 144 15.33 1.53 -3.15
C ALA A 144 15.21 0.25 -2.30
N HIS A 145 14.03 -0.37 -2.30
CA HIS A 145 13.74 -1.58 -1.54
C HIS A 145 13.80 -2.88 -2.37
N GLY A 146 14.52 -2.90 -3.49
CA GLY A 146 14.77 -4.11 -4.26
C GLY A 146 13.61 -4.60 -5.12
N PHE A 147 12.61 -3.75 -5.37
CA PHE A 147 11.48 -4.06 -6.23
C PHE A 147 11.67 -3.52 -7.64
N ARG A 148 11.32 -4.33 -8.64
CA ARG A 148 11.16 -3.89 -10.02
C ARG A 148 9.71 -3.51 -10.27
N PHE A 149 9.49 -2.26 -10.61
CA PHE A 149 8.19 -1.81 -11.09
C PHE A 149 7.80 -2.54 -12.38
N GLU A 150 6.55 -2.99 -12.47
CA GLU A 150 6.00 -3.63 -13.67
C GLU A 150 5.01 -2.73 -14.39
N ARG A 151 3.95 -2.33 -13.69
CA ARG A 151 2.89 -1.49 -14.25
C ARG A 151 2.16 -0.72 -13.16
N ALA A 152 1.45 0.32 -13.60
CA ALA A 152 0.49 1.03 -12.77
C ALA A 152 -0.86 1.11 -13.50
N ILE A 153 -1.93 1.12 -12.71
CA ILE A 153 -3.31 1.23 -13.16
C ILE A 153 -3.97 2.31 -12.30
N GLY A 154 -4.61 3.29 -12.91
CA GLY A 154 -5.45 4.23 -12.19
C GLY A 154 -6.84 3.63 -11.98
N SER A 155 -7.42 3.80 -10.78
CA SER A 155 -8.75 3.26 -10.49
C SER A 155 -9.85 4.29 -10.69
N ALA A 156 -9.62 5.55 -10.33
CA ALA A 156 -10.64 6.58 -10.34
C ALA A 156 -10.06 7.97 -10.58
N PHE A 157 -10.91 8.90 -11.00
CA PHE A 157 -10.68 10.33 -10.92
C PHE A 157 -11.55 10.94 -9.83
N TYR A 158 -11.06 11.97 -9.16
CA TYR A 158 -11.82 12.74 -8.19
C TYR A 158 -12.30 14.04 -8.83
N LEU A 159 -13.62 14.31 -8.75
CA LEU A 159 -14.22 15.58 -9.14
C LEU A 159 -15.05 16.13 -7.97
N PRO A 160 -14.97 17.45 -7.69
CA PRO A 160 -15.81 18.10 -6.69
C PRO A 160 -17.28 17.85 -6.99
N LYS A 161 -18.08 17.53 -5.95
CA LYS A 161 -19.53 17.23 -6.01
C LYS A 161 -19.92 15.87 -6.59
N ILE A 162 -19.03 15.16 -7.30
CA ILE A 162 -19.26 13.81 -7.84
C ILE A 162 -18.54 12.77 -7.00
N GLU A 163 -17.66 13.25 -6.11
CA GLU A 163 -16.75 12.43 -5.31
C GLU A 163 -15.83 11.60 -6.21
N GLU A 164 -15.54 10.37 -5.82
CA GLU A 164 -14.70 9.47 -6.59
C GLU A 164 -15.54 8.80 -7.68
N PHE A 165 -15.17 8.98 -8.95
CA PHE A 165 -15.85 8.28 -10.04
C PHE A 165 -14.89 7.38 -10.80
N TRP A 166 -15.35 6.16 -11.05
CA TRP A 166 -14.61 5.22 -11.88
C TRP A 166 -14.68 5.65 -13.35
N SER A 167 -13.53 5.74 -13.99
CA SER A 167 -13.42 6.03 -15.41
C SER A 167 -12.45 5.05 -16.07
N PRO A 168 -12.86 4.38 -17.17
CA PRO A 168 -11.93 3.55 -17.95
C PRO A 168 -10.67 4.33 -18.38
N LEU A 169 -10.78 5.63 -18.57
CA LEU A 169 -9.65 6.49 -18.91
C LEU A 169 -8.59 6.56 -17.80
N ALA A 170 -8.99 6.47 -16.53
CA ALA A 170 -8.07 6.44 -15.39
C ALA A 170 -7.08 5.28 -15.52
N THR A 171 -7.52 4.14 -16.03
CA THR A 171 -6.69 2.95 -16.25
C THR A 171 -5.48 3.24 -17.15
N TYR A 172 -5.65 4.10 -18.14
CA TYR A 172 -4.60 4.47 -19.09
C TYR A 172 -3.78 5.69 -18.65
N LEU A 173 -4.28 6.47 -17.69
CA LEU A 173 -3.65 7.68 -17.17
C LEU A 173 -3.36 7.60 -15.67
N PRO A 174 -2.62 6.57 -15.19
CA PRO A 174 -2.44 6.35 -13.74
C PRO A 174 -1.74 7.52 -13.04
N SER A 175 -0.91 8.29 -13.74
CA SER A 175 -0.24 9.46 -13.16
C SER A 175 -1.21 10.61 -12.81
N TRP A 176 -2.44 10.57 -13.29
CA TRP A 176 -3.46 11.59 -13.07
C TRP A 176 -4.67 11.06 -12.30
N ALA A 177 -4.73 9.74 -12.12
CA ALA A 177 -5.76 9.10 -11.32
C ALA A 177 -5.62 9.46 -9.84
N TYR A 178 -6.74 9.45 -9.11
CA TYR A 178 -6.77 9.70 -7.67
C TYR A 178 -6.17 8.53 -6.90
N THR A 179 -6.65 7.33 -7.14
CA THR A 179 -6.05 6.12 -6.58
C THR A 179 -5.23 5.40 -7.65
N VAL A 180 -4.03 5.02 -7.31
CA VAL A 180 -3.11 4.29 -8.20
C VAL A 180 -2.81 2.92 -7.62
N VAL A 181 -3.04 1.89 -8.42
CA VAL A 181 -2.62 0.51 -8.15
C VAL A 181 -1.30 0.26 -8.85
N VAL A 182 -0.29 -0.13 -8.11
CA VAL A 182 1.05 -0.46 -8.63
C VAL A 182 1.33 -1.94 -8.45
N ILE A 183 1.88 -2.56 -9.49
CA ILE A 183 2.36 -3.94 -9.44
C ILE A 183 3.88 -3.93 -9.59
N ALA A 184 4.56 -4.59 -8.66
CA ALA A 184 6.00 -4.73 -8.65
C ALA A 184 6.43 -6.18 -8.31
N THR A 185 7.66 -6.53 -8.65
CA THR A 185 8.25 -7.85 -8.37
C THR A 185 9.51 -7.68 -7.52
N LYS A 186 9.64 -8.44 -6.45
CA LYS A 186 10.88 -8.52 -5.68
C LYS A 186 11.98 -9.12 -6.54
N GLN A 187 13.07 -8.37 -6.73
CA GLN A 187 14.26 -8.82 -7.47
C GLN A 187 15.43 -9.15 -6.54
N THR A 188 15.64 -8.31 -5.54
CA THR A 188 16.72 -8.43 -4.57
C THR A 188 16.19 -8.18 -3.17
N ASP A 189 16.94 -8.55 -2.17
CA ASP A 189 16.65 -8.11 -0.82
C ASP A 189 16.82 -6.60 -0.72
N SER A 190 16.07 -5.98 0.19
CA SER A 190 16.17 -4.55 0.44
C SER A 190 17.60 -4.22 0.94
N ILE A 191 18.17 -3.14 0.40
CA ILE A 191 19.48 -2.64 0.84
C ILE A 191 19.40 -1.96 2.22
N TYR A 192 18.20 -1.63 2.68
CA TYR A 192 17.99 -1.07 4.00
C TYR A 192 18.02 -2.21 5.03
N SER A 193 18.97 -2.13 5.98
CA SER A 193 18.97 -2.99 7.16
C SER A 193 18.17 -2.32 8.28
N SER A 194 17.71 -3.10 9.25
CA SER A 194 17.06 -2.56 10.45
C SER A 194 17.95 -1.53 11.21
N GLU A 195 19.27 -1.63 11.07
CA GLU A 195 20.22 -0.69 11.64
C GLU A 195 20.35 0.62 10.84
N SER A 196 20.12 0.58 9.52
CA SER A 196 20.18 1.78 8.66
C SER A 196 18.87 2.61 8.71
N ILE A 197 17.78 2.02 9.20
CA ILE A 197 16.47 2.67 9.32
C ILE A 197 16.34 3.45 10.64
N MET A 198 17.26 3.22 11.61
CA MET A 198 17.31 4.09 12.79
C MET A 198 17.48 5.53 12.33
N PRO A 199 16.52 6.45 12.61
CA PRO A 199 16.68 7.83 12.21
C PRO A 199 17.98 8.34 12.83
N THR A 200 18.97 8.60 12.01
CA THR A 200 20.05 9.52 12.39
C THR A 200 19.31 10.77 12.84
N ARG A 201 19.33 11.00 14.14
CA ARG A 201 18.66 12.12 14.79
C ARG A 201 18.97 13.37 14.00
N LEU A 202 18.00 13.88 13.28
CA LEU A 202 18.01 15.24 12.78
C LEU A 202 17.83 16.14 14.00
N TYR A 203 18.92 16.60 14.57
CA TYR A 203 19.00 17.77 15.42
C TYR A 203 19.98 18.74 14.79
#